data_66d1253f14fb01843a82d7205402ef2a
#
_entry.id   66d1253f14fb01843a82d7205402ef2a
#
_cell.length_a   1.000
_cell.length_b   1.000
_cell.length_c   1.000
_cell.angle_alpha   90.00
_cell.angle_beta   90.00
_cell.angle_gamma   90.00
#
_symmetry.space_group_name_H-M   'P 1'
#
loop_
_entity.id
_entity.type
_entity.pdbx_description
1 polymer ?
#
loop_
_entity_poly.entity_id
_entity_poly.type
_entity_poly.pdbx_seq_one_letter_code
_entity_poly.pdbx_strand_id
1 'polypeptide(L)'
;MTNNLRKITAFLLIIIATITIISCDKTTTTLPEATSELTTSEVTTGVTTSDVSSVVTTTEATTTGATTTRLTTITELTTIEMTTMPITTQQPTTTYISTTSEITTTRELITYTGIEVTRQDTKCFNIGDPFDKSSFVLVAHLSNGEQEVISSELINVRGYDSSAAGTKNLTIIFDRFFVSLKVYILEDYAFGIDMDYYEETINLKGDYLKVILNNILHEDFIPLLYGEARYILPVSDVDPNNSSNLMLIYTGDSVDSSWDSGLTWNREHVWPQSRLGVSVSYTDDFPSKATDIHNLKPADPGENASRSNDYFSDVDGLDFYVPRDEVKGDVARILFYMSTMYTDLTLDDDKDTLSAYKTMGMLSLLLEWNHSDPVDEFEMYRNEILYSYQGNRNPYIDYPEYADLIWGDLAN
;
A
#
# COMPACT_ATOMS: atom_id res chain seq x y z
N MET A 1 -1.81 -21.75 7.73
CA MET A 1 -0.50 -21.45 8.36
C MET A 1 0.69 -21.38 7.39
N THR A 2 0.65 -21.95 6.21
CA THR A 2 1.83 -21.99 5.29
C THR A 2 1.89 -20.88 4.24
N ASN A 3 0.82 -20.14 4.01
CA ASN A 3 0.80 -19.07 2.98
C ASN A 3 1.18 -17.67 3.50
N ASN A 4 0.98 -17.39 4.78
CA ASN A 4 1.30 -16.08 5.35
C ASN A 4 2.81 -15.91 5.67
N LEU A 5 3.54 -17.00 5.89
CA LEU A 5 5.00 -16.92 6.08
C LEU A 5 5.76 -16.52 4.79
N ARG A 6 5.18 -16.77 3.61
CA ARG A 6 5.83 -16.42 2.32
C ARG A 6 5.72 -14.93 1.97
N LYS A 7 4.69 -14.23 2.46
CA LYS A 7 4.54 -12.77 2.22
C LYS A 7 5.46 -11.94 3.12
N ILE A 8 5.69 -12.39 4.37
CA ILE A 8 6.59 -11.71 5.32
C ILE A 8 8.07 -11.82 4.90
N THR A 9 8.47 -12.93 4.28
CA THR A 9 9.85 -13.13 3.82
C THR A 9 10.18 -12.31 2.57
N ALA A 10 9.19 -11.93 1.76
CA ALA A 10 9.39 -11.08 0.59
C ALA A 10 9.60 -9.60 0.98
N PHE A 11 8.96 -9.12 2.05
CA PHE A 11 9.10 -7.73 2.50
C PHE A 11 10.44 -7.45 3.20
N LEU A 12 11.04 -8.44 3.84
CA LEU A 12 12.33 -8.28 4.53
C LEU A 12 13.55 -8.31 3.58
N LEU A 13 13.40 -8.83 2.36
CA LEU A 13 14.49 -8.92 1.37
C LEU A 13 14.64 -7.65 0.51
N ILE A 14 13.64 -6.77 0.48
CA ILE A 14 13.67 -5.52 -0.30
C ILE A 14 14.37 -4.39 0.47
N ILE A 15 14.44 -4.44 1.80
CA ILE A 15 15.05 -3.39 2.63
C ILE A 15 16.60 -3.47 2.69
N ILE A 16 17.22 -4.58 2.29
CA ILE A 16 18.70 -4.74 2.35
C ILE A 16 19.39 -4.35 1.02
N ALA A 17 18.66 -4.10 -0.06
CA ALA A 17 19.25 -3.79 -1.37
C ALA A 17 19.41 -2.29 -1.70
N THR A 18 19.06 -1.37 -0.81
CA THR A 18 19.03 0.08 -1.09
C THR A 18 20.07 0.93 -0.36
N ILE A 19 21.11 0.34 0.21
CA ILE A 19 22.22 1.13 0.79
C ILE A 19 23.54 0.65 0.18
N THR A 20 23.87 1.07 -1.03
CA THR A 20 25.24 1.28 -1.52
C THR A 20 25.20 1.79 -2.97
N ILE A 21 24.87 3.03 -3.23
CA ILE A 21 25.37 3.81 -4.37
C ILE A 21 25.22 5.30 -4.00
N ILE A 22 26.23 5.83 -3.36
CA ILE A 22 26.54 7.27 -3.41
C ILE A 22 28.05 7.38 -3.57
N SER A 23 28.41 8.04 -4.63
CA SER A 23 29.70 8.63 -4.99
C SER A 23 30.33 8.05 -6.26
N CYS A 24 30.20 8.76 -7.34
CA CYS A 24 31.29 8.94 -8.27
C CYS A 24 31.19 10.31 -8.95
N ASP A 25 32.21 11.07 -8.71
CA ASP A 25 32.46 12.43 -9.15
C ASP A 25 32.79 12.47 -10.65
N LYS A 26 32.41 13.56 -11.29
CA LYS A 26 32.73 13.85 -12.69
C LYS A 26 34.20 14.23 -12.83
N THR A 27 34.95 13.45 -13.60
CA THR A 27 36.19 13.96 -14.20
C THR A 27 36.30 13.48 -15.64
N THR A 28 36.23 14.43 -16.53
CA THR A 28 36.52 14.29 -17.97
C THR A 28 38.02 14.14 -18.14
N THR A 29 38.49 13.02 -18.70
CA THR A 29 39.86 12.85 -19.16
C THR A 29 39.87 12.36 -20.59
N THR A 30 40.41 13.18 -21.45
CA THR A 30 40.74 12.85 -22.85
C THR A 30 41.88 11.84 -22.89
N LEU A 31 41.71 10.76 -23.60
CA LEU A 31 42.74 9.75 -23.86
C LEU A 31 43.54 10.13 -25.10
N PRO A 32 44.86 10.00 -25.06
CA PRO A 32 45.71 10.12 -26.27
C PRO A 32 45.80 8.80 -27.05
N GLU A 33 45.91 8.91 -28.34
CA GLU A 33 46.19 7.81 -29.27
C GLU A 33 47.45 7.03 -28.86
N ALA A 34 47.32 5.73 -28.72
CA ALA A 34 48.45 4.82 -28.47
C ALA A 34 48.76 4.06 -29.76
N THR A 35 49.85 4.42 -30.39
CA THR A 35 50.55 3.58 -31.38
C THR A 35 51.38 2.53 -30.63
N SER A 36 51.07 1.25 -30.83
CA SER A 36 51.84 0.15 -30.23
C SER A 36 52.86 -0.40 -31.28
N GLU A 37 54.14 -0.17 -30.98
CA GLU A 37 55.20 -0.94 -31.57
C GLU A 37 55.37 -2.29 -30.82
N LEU A 38 55.36 -3.39 -31.57
CA LEU A 38 55.65 -4.72 -31.04
C LEU A 38 57.14 -4.99 -31.12
N THR A 39 57.78 -5.13 -29.98
CA THR A 39 59.13 -5.72 -29.87
C THR A 39 59.02 -7.20 -29.58
N THR A 40 59.68 -7.99 -30.42
CA THR A 40 59.82 -9.45 -30.33
C THR A 40 60.84 -9.82 -29.24
N SER A 41 60.50 -10.74 -28.34
CA SER A 41 61.46 -11.51 -27.55
C SER A 41 61.07 -12.99 -27.51
N GLU A 42 62.12 -13.83 -27.53
CA GLU A 42 62.15 -15.25 -27.76
C GLU A 42 61.21 -16.11 -26.92
N VAL A 43 60.64 -17.14 -27.58
CA VAL A 43 59.74 -18.14 -26.99
C VAL A 43 60.51 -19.38 -26.59
N THR A 44 60.46 -19.72 -25.33
CA THR A 44 60.83 -21.04 -24.79
C THR A 44 59.55 -21.86 -24.65
N THR A 45 59.62 -23.08 -25.19
CA THR A 45 58.50 -24.02 -25.28
C THR A 45 57.88 -24.40 -23.91
N GLY A 46 56.58 -24.25 -23.77
CA GLY A 46 55.78 -24.86 -22.72
C GLY A 46 54.31 -24.69 -23.08
N VAL A 47 53.67 -25.75 -23.50
CA VAL A 47 52.22 -25.74 -23.83
C VAL A 47 51.43 -25.84 -22.50
N THR A 48 50.68 -24.80 -22.16
CA THR A 48 49.59 -24.89 -21.22
C THR A 48 48.35 -24.33 -21.85
N THR A 49 47.28 -25.12 -21.87
CA THR A 49 45.94 -24.71 -22.24
C THR A 49 45.39 -23.71 -21.22
N SER A 50 45.09 -22.50 -21.65
CA SER A 50 44.38 -21.52 -20.83
C SER A 50 43.01 -21.20 -21.42
N ASP A 51 41.97 -21.32 -20.59
CA ASP A 51 40.62 -20.96 -20.92
C ASP A 51 40.51 -19.46 -21.25
N VAL A 52 39.86 -19.13 -22.37
CA VAL A 52 39.63 -17.75 -22.79
C VAL A 52 38.25 -17.33 -22.32
N SER A 53 38.18 -16.37 -21.39
CA SER A 53 36.95 -15.75 -20.95
C SER A 53 36.56 -14.62 -21.92
N SER A 54 35.30 -14.58 -22.32
CA SER A 54 34.74 -13.47 -23.10
C SER A 54 34.48 -12.25 -22.17
N VAL A 55 34.97 -11.09 -22.56
CA VAL A 55 34.70 -9.80 -21.91
C VAL A 55 33.62 -9.07 -22.71
N VAL A 56 32.46 -8.86 -22.10
CA VAL A 56 31.42 -8.01 -22.67
C VAL A 56 31.61 -6.61 -22.10
N THR A 57 31.87 -5.62 -22.92
CA THR A 57 31.94 -4.21 -22.54
C THR A 57 30.68 -3.52 -23.05
N THR A 58 29.83 -3.06 -22.18
CA THR A 58 28.69 -2.20 -22.55
C THR A 58 29.11 -0.75 -22.47
N THR A 59 28.92 -0.01 -23.53
CA THR A 59 29.09 1.45 -23.56
C THR A 59 27.77 2.18 -23.55
N GLU A 60 27.75 3.34 -22.90
CA GLU A 60 26.58 4.14 -22.56
C GLU A 60 25.65 4.49 -23.73
N ALA A 61 24.36 4.57 -23.42
CA ALA A 61 23.33 5.03 -24.33
C ALA A 61 23.27 6.58 -24.34
N THR A 62 23.32 7.19 -25.50
CA THR A 62 23.05 8.62 -25.66
C THR A 62 21.63 8.80 -26.17
N THR A 63 20.77 9.43 -25.38
CA THR A 63 19.38 9.73 -25.75
C THR A 63 19.34 11.10 -26.41
N THR A 64 18.98 11.17 -27.68
CA THR A 64 18.65 12.42 -28.36
C THR A 64 17.28 12.26 -29.01
N GLY A 65 16.24 12.84 -28.35
CA GLY A 65 14.87 12.77 -28.87
C GLY A 65 14.23 11.37 -28.74
N ALA A 66 13.20 11.13 -29.52
CA ALA A 66 12.32 9.94 -29.45
C ALA A 66 12.98 8.58 -29.79
N THR A 67 14.28 8.52 -29.89
CA THR A 67 15.00 7.30 -30.28
C THR A 67 16.23 7.09 -29.41
N THR A 68 16.24 5.98 -28.65
CA THR A 68 17.42 5.55 -27.90
C THR A 68 18.26 4.65 -28.78
N THR A 69 19.52 5.04 -28.98
CA THR A 69 20.48 4.23 -29.72
C THR A 69 21.45 3.60 -28.75
N ARG A 70 21.40 2.29 -28.60
CA ARG A 70 22.35 1.51 -27.80
C ARG A 70 23.37 0.85 -28.73
N LEU A 71 24.63 1.12 -28.50
CA LEU A 71 25.73 0.46 -29.22
C LEU A 71 26.18 -0.74 -28.38
N THR A 72 25.87 -1.95 -28.84
CA THR A 72 26.44 -3.18 -28.26
C THR A 72 27.56 -3.66 -29.14
N THR A 73 28.80 -3.59 -28.67
CA THR A 73 29.97 -4.17 -29.36
C THR A 73 30.13 -5.59 -28.82
N ILE A 74 29.87 -6.57 -29.67
CA ILE A 74 30.18 -7.98 -29.39
C ILE A 74 31.51 -8.27 -30.00
N THR A 75 32.54 -8.52 -29.18
CA THR A 75 33.84 -9.02 -29.65
C THR A 75 33.81 -10.53 -29.50
N GLU A 76 33.59 -11.26 -30.60
CA GLU A 76 33.82 -12.69 -30.61
C GLU A 76 35.32 -12.96 -30.75
N LEU A 77 35.88 -13.62 -29.74
CA LEU A 77 37.25 -14.13 -29.84
C LEU A 77 37.21 -15.53 -30.45
N THR A 78 37.63 -15.65 -31.69
CA THR A 78 37.74 -16.95 -32.34
C THR A 78 38.99 -17.68 -31.82
N THR A 79 38.80 -18.83 -31.21
CA THR A 79 39.90 -19.70 -30.80
C THR A 79 40.57 -20.27 -32.01
N ILE A 80 41.88 -20.02 -32.18
CA ILE A 80 42.68 -20.65 -33.23
C ILE A 80 43.25 -21.94 -32.68
N GLU A 81 42.76 -23.08 -33.14
CA GLU A 81 43.38 -24.36 -32.86
C GLU A 81 44.65 -24.49 -33.74
N MET A 82 45.80 -24.53 -33.10
CA MET A 82 47.05 -24.85 -33.76
C MET A 82 47.23 -26.37 -33.78
N THR A 83 47.02 -26.98 -34.93
CA THR A 83 47.39 -28.40 -35.12
C THR A 83 48.86 -28.48 -35.46
N THR A 84 49.66 -29.03 -34.56
CA THR A 84 51.07 -29.31 -34.86
C THR A 84 51.17 -30.62 -35.63
N MET A 85 51.64 -30.53 -36.89
CA MET A 85 52.05 -31.70 -37.68
C MET A 85 53.50 -32.10 -37.32
N PRO A 86 53.86 -33.38 -37.31
CA PRO A 86 55.21 -33.82 -37.00
C PRO A 86 56.18 -33.44 -38.07
N ILE A 87 57.26 -32.76 -37.66
CA ILE A 87 58.31 -32.31 -38.53
C ILE A 87 59.24 -33.49 -38.87
N THR A 88 59.26 -33.85 -40.16
CA THR A 88 60.40 -34.58 -40.71
C THR A 88 61.31 -33.56 -41.40
N THR A 89 62.57 -33.56 -40.96
CA THR A 89 63.68 -32.70 -41.36
C THR A 89 63.69 -32.24 -42.83
N GLN A 90 63.49 -30.93 -43.05
CA GLN A 90 64.25 -30.02 -43.88
C GLN A 90 63.55 -28.62 -43.92
N GLN A 91 64.35 -27.64 -43.56
CA GLN A 91 64.20 -26.19 -43.69
C GLN A 91 62.81 -25.58 -43.31
N PRO A 92 62.70 -24.66 -42.30
CA PRO A 92 61.48 -24.09 -41.93
C PRO A 92 60.92 -23.09 -42.94
N THR A 93 59.79 -23.40 -43.50
CA THR A 93 59.00 -22.43 -44.28
C THR A 93 57.94 -21.90 -43.37
N THR A 94 58.04 -20.63 -42.97
CA THR A 94 57.02 -19.96 -42.16
C THR A 94 55.84 -19.54 -43.05
N THR A 95 54.74 -20.21 -42.93
CA THR A 95 53.50 -19.81 -43.63
C THR A 95 52.72 -18.88 -42.72
N TYR A 96 52.59 -17.64 -43.10
CA TYR A 96 51.69 -16.70 -42.44
C TYR A 96 50.29 -16.88 -43.00
N ILE A 97 49.37 -17.29 -42.20
CA ILE A 97 47.94 -17.26 -42.53
C ILE A 97 47.40 -15.94 -41.95
N SER A 98 47.10 -15.01 -42.84
CA SER A 98 46.38 -13.79 -42.50
C SER A 98 44.88 -14.09 -42.57
N THR A 99 44.23 -14.21 -41.43
CA THR A 99 42.76 -14.25 -41.36
C THR A 99 42.26 -12.83 -41.15
N THR A 100 41.61 -12.26 -42.14
CA THR A 100 40.88 -11.01 -42.01
C THR A 100 39.47 -11.34 -41.45
N SER A 101 39.24 -11.08 -40.20
CA SER A 101 37.88 -11.14 -39.66
C SER A 101 37.17 -9.81 -39.96
N GLU A 102 36.09 -9.87 -40.73
CA GLU A 102 35.18 -8.73 -40.84
C GLU A 102 34.41 -8.55 -39.51
N ILE A 103 34.63 -7.41 -38.86
CA ILE A 103 33.80 -7.03 -37.71
C ILE A 103 32.51 -6.44 -38.26
N THR A 104 31.43 -7.21 -38.22
CA THR A 104 30.12 -6.71 -38.56
C THR A 104 29.52 -6.06 -37.32
N THR A 105 29.48 -4.74 -37.25
CA THR A 105 28.80 -4.00 -36.19
C THR A 105 27.33 -3.92 -36.55
N THR A 106 26.50 -4.70 -35.89
CA THR A 106 25.05 -4.60 -36.02
C THR A 106 24.58 -3.50 -35.09
N ARG A 107 24.05 -2.42 -35.64
CA ARG A 107 23.42 -1.35 -34.87
C ARG A 107 21.95 -1.68 -34.72
N GLU A 108 21.55 -2.10 -33.53
CA GLU A 108 20.15 -2.31 -33.22
C GLU A 108 19.51 -0.96 -32.84
N LEU A 109 18.46 -0.60 -33.56
CA LEU A 109 17.69 0.58 -33.27
C LEU A 109 16.60 0.23 -32.25
N ILE A 110 16.81 0.57 -30.97
CA ILE A 110 15.82 0.38 -29.92
C ILE A 110 14.85 1.57 -29.94
N THR A 111 13.57 1.29 -30.03
CA THR A 111 12.49 2.31 -30.07
C THR A 111 11.47 2.05 -28.99
N TYR A 112 10.78 3.11 -28.54
CA TYR A 112 9.63 2.97 -27.66
C TYR A 112 8.46 2.31 -28.39
N THR A 113 7.80 1.38 -27.71
CA THR A 113 6.65 0.59 -28.23
C THR A 113 5.36 0.90 -27.50
N GLY A 114 5.43 1.47 -26.28
CA GLY A 114 4.28 1.84 -25.48
C GLY A 114 4.70 2.52 -24.19
N ILE A 115 3.71 3.00 -23.43
CA ILE A 115 3.88 3.55 -22.09
C ILE A 115 2.76 3.03 -21.17
N GLU A 116 3.04 2.95 -19.88
CA GLU A 116 2.05 2.65 -18.86
C GLU A 116 2.35 3.40 -17.56
N VAL A 117 1.31 3.67 -16.76
CA VAL A 117 1.46 4.14 -15.38
C VAL A 117 1.52 2.91 -14.48
N THR A 118 2.68 2.65 -13.88
CA THR A 118 2.91 1.47 -13.03
C THR A 118 2.65 1.75 -11.56
N ARG A 119 2.65 3.02 -11.16
CA ARG A 119 2.36 3.48 -9.80
C ARG A 119 1.76 4.88 -9.84
N GLN A 120 0.75 5.10 -9.03
CA GLN A 120 0.17 6.41 -8.77
C GLN A 120 0.07 6.59 -7.24
N ASP A 121 0.93 7.47 -6.70
CA ASP A 121 1.06 7.69 -5.26
C ASP A 121 -0.01 8.65 -4.71
N THR A 122 -0.51 9.53 -5.55
CA THR A 122 -1.56 10.49 -5.19
C THR A 122 -2.59 10.59 -6.32
N LYS A 123 -3.84 10.33 -6.00
CA LYS A 123 -4.97 10.50 -6.92
C LYS A 123 -5.80 11.73 -6.59
N CYS A 124 -5.70 12.28 -5.37
CA CYS A 124 -6.51 13.38 -4.87
C CYS A 124 -5.71 14.66 -4.74
N PHE A 125 -6.33 15.77 -5.10
CA PHE A 125 -5.79 17.13 -5.01
C PHE A 125 -6.89 18.05 -4.48
N ASN A 126 -6.53 19.11 -3.76
CA ASN A 126 -7.49 20.12 -3.36
C ASN A 126 -7.81 21.10 -4.51
N ILE A 127 -8.93 21.81 -4.39
CA ILE A 127 -9.23 22.93 -5.28
C ILE A 127 -8.08 23.94 -5.22
N GLY A 128 -7.55 24.30 -6.38
CA GLY A 128 -6.43 25.23 -6.55
C GLY A 128 -5.05 24.60 -6.52
N ASP A 129 -4.90 23.34 -6.16
CA ASP A 129 -3.60 22.66 -6.15
C ASP A 129 -3.04 22.53 -7.57
N PRO A 130 -1.73 22.73 -7.76
CA PRO A 130 -1.06 22.39 -9.00
C PRO A 130 -0.92 20.88 -9.14
N PHE A 131 -0.92 20.38 -10.38
CA PHE A 131 -0.65 18.96 -10.61
C PHE A 131 0.82 18.64 -10.32
N ASP A 132 1.04 17.70 -9.42
CA ASP A 132 2.37 17.17 -9.12
C ASP A 132 2.67 15.96 -10.01
N LYS A 133 3.62 16.09 -10.92
CA LYS A 133 4.07 15.02 -11.80
C LYS A 133 4.85 13.92 -11.08
N SER A 134 5.28 14.13 -9.84
CA SER A 134 5.91 13.11 -9.01
C SER A 134 4.90 12.14 -8.39
N SER A 135 3.60 12.48 -8.48
CA SER A 135 2.50 11.68 -7.93
C SER A 135 2.26 10.35 -8.66
N PHE A 136 2.98 10.07 -9.75
CA PHE A 136 2.89 8.81 -10.47
C PHE A 136 4.22 8.42 -11.11
N VAL A 137 4.35 7.15 -11.48
CA VAL A 137 5.50 6.60 -12.20
C VAL A 137 5.07 6.14 -13.59
N LEU A 138 5.67 6.73 -14.62
CA LEU A 138 5.48 6.34 -16.02
C LEU A 138 6.64 5.46 -16.47
N VAL A 139 6.32 4.32 -17.05
CA VAL A 139 7.27 3.39 -17.64
C VAL A 139 7.04 3.30 -19.13
N ALA A 140 8.11 3.35 -19.91
CA ALA A 140 8.09 3.08 -21.34
C ALA A 140 8.60 1.67 -21.64
N HIS A 141 7.94 1.00 -22.57
CA HIS A 141 8.36 -0.29 -23.12
C HIS A 141 9.24 -0.08 -24.33
N LEU A 142 10.30 -0.85 -24.43
CA LEU A 142 11.28 -0.80 -25.52
C LEU A 142 11.13 -1.99 -26.46
N SER A 143 11.54 -1.83 -27.73
CA SER A 143 11.43 -2.86 -28.77
C SER A 143 12.25 -4.13 -28.49
N ASN A 144 13.23 -4.04 -27.59
CA ASN A 144 14.03 -5.19 -27.13
C ASN A 144 13.43 -5.91 -25.93
N GLY A 145 12.24 -5.49 -25.45
CA GLY A 145 11.55 -6.03 -24.27
C GLY A 145 12.00 -5.45 -22.93
N GLU A 146 12.95 -4.51 -22.92
CA GLU A 146 13.31 -3.76 -21.70
C GLU A 146 12.27 -2.69 -21.38
N GLN A 147 12.30 -2.20 -20.13
CA GLN A 147 11.47 -1.12 -19.64
C GLN A 147 12.36 0.02 -19.13
N GLU A 148 11.87 1.25 -19.28
CA GLU A 148 12.56 2.46 -18.82
C GLU A 148 11.60 3.37 -18.06
N VAL A 149 11.99 3.80 -16.84
CA VAL A 149 11.24 4.79 -16.06
C VAL A 149 11.48 6.17 -16.69
N ILE A 150 10.40 6.85 -17.02
CA ILE A 150 10.46 8.15 -17.69
C ILE A 150 10.54 9.28 -16.66
N SER A 151 11.55 10.16 -16.83
CA SER A 151 11.67 11.35 -15.99
C SER A 151 10.45 12.27 -16.15
N SER A 152 9.93 12.79 -15.03
CA SER A 152 8.76 13.69 -14.99
C SER A 152 8.93 14.95 -15.86
N GLU A 153 10.17 15.38 -16.12
CA GLU A 153 10.49 16.53 -16.99
C GLU A 153 10.14 16.26 -18.45
N LEU A 154 10.19 14.99 -18.90
CA LEU A 154 9.89 14.59 -20.27
C LEU A 154 8.40 14.33 -20.50
N ILE A 155 7.61 14.32 -19.44
CA ILE A 155 6.18 14.02 -19.46
C ILE A 155 5.37 15.29 -19.69
N ASN A 156 4.45 15.26 -20.65
CA ASN A 156 3.46 16.30 -20.82
C ASN A 156 2.10 15.82 -20.29
N VAL A 157 1.44 16.64 -19.49
CA VAL A 157 0.12 16.36 -18.87
C VAL A 157 -0.90 17.33 -19.42
N ARG A 158 -2.05 16.81 -19.86
CA ARG A 158 -3.19 17.62 -20.34
C ARG A 158 -4.46 17.23 -19.62
N GLY A 159 -5.37 18.19 -19.51
CA GLY A 159 -6.71 17.98 -18.93
C GLY A 159 -6.79 18.18 -17.43
N TYR A 160 -5.69 18.56 -16.75
CA TYR A 160 -5.73 18.92 -15.34
C TYR A 160 -6.38 20.30 -15.16
N ASP A 161 -7.41 20.35 -14.33
CA ASP A 161 -8.10 21.55 -13.92
C ASP A 161 -8.61 21.38 -12.49
N SER A 162 -7.97 22.09 -11.56
CA SER A 162 -8.30 22.09 -10.13
C SER A 162 -9.22 23.25 -9.71
N SER A 163 -9.83 23.97 -10.65
CA SER A 163 -10.67 25.13 -10.32
C SER A 163 -11.99 24.77 -9.64
N ALA A 164 -12.44 23.51 -9.75
CA ALA A 164 -13.64 23.00 -9.12
C ALA A 164 -13.50 21.50 -8.78
N ALA A 165 -14.17 21.10 -7.70
CA ALA A 165 -14.26 19.71 -7.29
C ALA A 165 -14.83 18.80 -8.39
N GLY A 166 -14.41 17.56 -8.39
CA GLY A 166 -14.88 16.52 -9.31
C GLY A 166 -13.78 15.70 -9.93
N THR A 167 -14.17 14.67 -10.65
CA THR A 167 -13.24 13.77 -11.34
C THR A 167 -12.67 14.42 -12.60
N LYS A 168 -11.35 14.30 -12.78
CA LYS A 168 -10.64 14.76 -13.97
C LYS A 168 -9.90 13.60 -14.62
N ASN A 169 -10.10 13.45 -15.95
CA ASN A 169 -9.34 12.48 -16.73
C ASN A 169 -8.19 13.22 -17.42
N LEU A 170 -6.99 12.89 -17.01
CA LEU A 170 -5.76 13.46 -17.56
C LEU A 170 -5.29 12.63 -18.74
N THR A 171 -4.58 13.26 -19.67
CA THR A 171 -3.82 12.58 -20.71
C THR A 171 -2.33 12.79 -20.42
N ILE A 172 -1.66 11.72 -20.06
CA ILE A 172 -0.21 11.68 -19.88
C ILE A 172 0.42 11.35 -21.23
N ILE A 173 1.35 12.18 -21.68
CA ILE A 173 1.95 12.08 -23.03
C ILE A 173 3.46 12.01 -22.89
N PHE A 174 4.03 11.00 -23.53
CA PHE A 174 5.47 10.86 -23.71
C PHE A 174 5.74 10.39 -25.14
N ASP A 175 6.61 11.09 -25.85
CA ASP A 175 6.86 10.90 -27.28
C ASP A 175 5.54 10.94 -28.09
N ARG A 176 5.20 9.88 -28.77
CA ARG A 176 3.95 9.70 -29.53
C ARG A 176 2.88 8.91 -28.79
N PHE A 177 3.19 8.43 -27.61
CA PHE A 177 2.30 7.61 -26.79
C PHE A 177 1.55 8.45 -25.77
N PHE A 178 0.37 7.96 -25.40
CA PHE A 178 -0.42 8.56 -24.35
C PHE A 178 -1.13 7.48 -23.53
N VAL A 179 -1.38 7.78 -22.26
CA VAL A 179 -2.18 6.97 -21.34
C VAL A 179 -3.09 7.90 -20.54
N SER A 180 -4.26 7.41 -20.19
CA SER A 180 -5.21 8.15 -19.34
C SER A 180 -4.85 7.93 -17.86
N LEU A 181 -4.94 9.01 -17.08
CA LEU A 181 -4.79 9.00 -15.64
C LEU A 181 -6.01 9.69 -15.02
N LYS A 182 -6.68 9.04 -14.07
CA LYS A 182 -7.79 9.63 -13.35
C LYS A 182 -7.30 10.28 -12.07
N VAL A 183 -7.73 11.50 -11.79
CA VAL A 183 -7.50 12.21 -10.53
C VAL A 183 -8.79 12.87 -10.04
N TYR A 184 -8.84 13.17 -8.77
CA TYR A 184 -9.99 13.74 -8.08
C TYR A 184 -9.61 15.08 -7.47
N ILE A 185 -10.43 16.09 -7.73
CA ILE A 185 -10.30 17.41 -7.09
C ILE A 185 -11.35 17.48 -6.00
N LEU A 186 -10.92 17.69 -4.76
CA LEU A 186 -11.75 17.71 -3.56
C LEU A 186 -11.77 19.10 -2.93
N GLU A 187 -12.82 19.42 -2.19
CA GLU A 187 -12.94 20.71 -1.50
C GLU A 187 -12.00 20.78 -0.28
N ASP A 188 -11.87 19.65 0.43
CA ASP A 188 -11.05 19.55 1.63
C ASP A 188 -10.45 18.14 1.72
N TYR A 189 -9.29 17.97 1.12
CA TYR A 189 -8.57 16.69 1.14
C TYR A 189 -7.51 16.71 2.23
N ALA A 190 -7.68 15.90 3.26
CA ALA A 190 -6.65 15.64 4.25
C ALA A 190 -5.59 14.68 3.72
N PHE A 191 -4.35 15.12 3.68
CA PHE A 191 -3.23 14.34 3.15
C PHE A 191 -3.02 13.05 3.97
N GLY A 192 -2.98 11.91 3.33
CA GLY A 192 -2.54 10.63 3.94
C GLY A 192 -3.60 9.54 4.01
N ILE A 193 -4.81 9.75 3.49
CA ILE A 193 -5.86 8.74 3.46
C ILE A 193 -5.77 7.92 2.18
N ASP A 194 -5.88 6.60 2.29
CA ASP A 194 -5.86 5.68 1.15
C ASP A 194 -7.14 5.78 0.32
N MET A 195 -7.14 6.72 -0.64
CA MET A 195 -8.27 6.89 -1.57
C MET A 195 -8.42 5.74 -2.58
N ASP A 196 -7.42 4.87 -2.72
CA ASP A 196 -7.58 3.67 -3.54
C ASP A 196 -8.64 2.76 -2.95
N TYR A 197 -8.67 2.67 -1.61
CA TYR A 197 -9.68 1.90 -0.89
C TYR A 197 -11.09 2.50 -1.00
N TYR A 198 -11.21 3.83 -1.08
CA TYR A 198 -12.48 4.56 -1.09
C TYR A 198 -12.83 5.23 -2.44
N GLU A 199 -12.18 4.84 -3.54
CA GLU A 199 -12.36 5.49 -4.86
C GLU A 199 -13.83 5.61 -5.28
N GLU A 200 -14.64 4.59 -5.01
CA GLU A 200 -16.04 4.54 -5.43
C GLU A 200 -16.97 5.46 -4.62
N THR A 201 -16.51 6.00 -3.49
CA THR A 201 -17.32 6.85 -2.60
C THR A 201 -17.33 8.33 -2.99
N ILE A 202 -16.48 8.74 -3.91
CA ILE A 202 -16.24 10.14 -4.25
C ILE A 202 -17.50 10.82 -4.75
N ASN A 203 -17.84 11.96 -4.13
CA ASN A 203 -19.05 12.77 -4.40
C ASN A 203 -20.39 12.05 -4.12
N LEU A 204 -20.36 10.96 -3.34
CA LEU A 204 -21.58 10.27 -2.91
C LEU A 204 -22.03 10.77 -1.54
N LYS A 205 -23.34 10.64 -1.27
CA LYS A 205 -23.97 10.95 0.02
C LYS A 205 -25.23 10.13 0.24
N GLY A 206 -25.75 10.18 1.47
CA GLY A 206 -26.98 9.50 1.87
C GLY A 206 -26.86 7.99 1.73
N ASP A 207 -28.00 7.35 1.48
CA ASP A 207 -28.10 5.89 1.34
C ASP A 207 -27.17 5.33 0.26
N TYR A 208 -26.90 6.12 -0.79
CA TYR A 208 -26.04 5.66 -1.88
C TYR A 208 -24.58 5.53 -1.42
N LEU A 209 -24.07 6.50 -0.67
CA LEU A 209 -22.75 6.40 -0.04
C LEU A 209 -22.68 5.19 0.89
N LYS A 210 -23.72 5.02 1.74
CA LYS A 210 -23.77 3.90 2.69
C LYS A 210 -23.72 2.53 1.98
N VAL A 211 -24.43 2.39 0.86
CA VAL A 211 -24.42 1.15 0.06
C VAL A 211 -23.04 0.88 -0.54
N ILE A 212 -22.38 1.90 -1.09
CA ILE A 212 -21.03 1.73 -1.65
C ILE A 212 -20.02 1.39 -0.55
N LEU A 213 -20.05 2.08 0.59
CA LEU A 213 -19.22 1.71 1.74
C LEU A 213 -19.46 0.27 2.19
N ASN A 214 -20.72 -0.17 2.26
CA ASN A 214 -21.05 -1.56 2.59
C ASN A 214 -20.38 -2.55 1.63
N ASN A 215 -20.39 -2.28 0.33
CA ASN A 215 -19.72 -3.13 -0.67
C ASN A 215 -18.20 -3.18 -0.42
N ILE A 216 -17.57 -2.02 -0.25
CA ILE A 216 -16.12 -1.90 0.02
C ILE A 216 -15.75 -2.70 1.29
N LEU A 217 -16.53 -2.57 2.35
CA LEU A 217 -16.28 -3.26 3.61
C LEU A 217 -16.35 -4.79 3.52
N HIS A 218 -17.04 -5.32 2.50
CA HIS A 218 -17.18 -6.76 2.29
C HIS A 218 -16.20 -7.34 1.27
N GLU A 219 -15.50 -6.54 0.48
CA GLU A 219 -14.68 -7.01 -0.66
C GLU A 219 -13.56 -7.96 -0.21
N ASP A 220 -12.77 -7.54 0.78
CA ASP A 220 -11.65 -8.32 1.32
C ASP A 220 -11.89 -8.79 2.78
N PHE A 221 -13.14 -8.75 3.24
CA PHE A 221 -13.51 -9.09 4.59
C PHE A 221 -13.16 -10.52 4.97
N ILE A 222 -12.38 -10.68 6.02
CA ILE A 222 -11.98 -11.96 6.61
C ILE A 222 -12.72 -12.13 7.93
N PRO A 223 -13.76 -12.98 7.99
CA PRO A 223 -14.50 -13.21 9.23
C PRO A 223 -13.61 -13.85 10.29
N LEU A 224 -13.57 -13.25 11.48
CA LEU A 224 -12.77 -13.70 12.61
C LEU A 224 -13.62 -14.52 13.60
N LEU A 225 -12.97 -15.38 14.37
CA LEU A 225 -13.59 -16.09 15.47
C LEU A 225 -13.52 -15.25 16.75
N TYR A 226 -14.51 -15.38 17.63
CA TYR A 226 -14.56 -14.62 18.88
C TYR A 226 -13.31 -14.78 19.75
N GLY A 227 -12.70 -15.99 19.74
CA GLY A 227 -11.48 -16.28 20.47
C GLY A 227 -10.25 -15.55 19.96
N GLU A 228 -10.24 -15.13 18.69
CA GLU A 228 -9.10 -14.42 18.10
C GLU A 228 -8.93 -13.02 18.66
N ALA A 229 -10.03 -12.37 19.08
CA ALA A 229 -9.99 -11.03 19.67
C ALA A 229 -9.04 -10.93 20.89
N ARG A 230 -8.88 -12.01 21.68
CA ARG A 230 -7.92 -12.02 22.82
C ARG A 230 -6.45 -11.90 22.41
N TYR A 231 -6.13 -12.10 21.14
CA TYR A 231 -4.77 -11.95 20.58
C TYR A 231 -4.65 -10.67 19.74
N ILE A 232 -5.76 -10.16 19.21
CA ILE A 232 -5.78 -8.97 18.37
C ILE A 232 -5.85 -7.71 19.21
N LEU A 233 -6.74 -7.67 20.21
CA LEU A 233 -6.92 -6.49 21.09
C LEU A 233 -5.64 -6.06 21.83
N PRO A 234 -4.77 -6.97 22.33
CA PRO A 234 -3.47 -6.59 22.87
C PRO A 234 -2.54 -5.84 21.89
N VAL A 235 -2.77 -5.99 20.59
CA VAL A 235 -1.98 -5.32 19.55
C VAL A 235 -2.68 -4.04 19.08
N SER A 236 -3.97 -4.09 18.83
CA SER A 236 -4.75 -2.96 18.31
C SER A 236 -5.00 -1.87 19.34
N ASP A 237 -5.15 -2.26 20.62
CA ASP A 237 -5.46 -1.36 21.72
C ASP A 237 -4.28 -1.25 22.72
N VAL A 238 -3.04 -1.43 22.23
CA VAL A 238 -1.81 -1.33 23.02
C VAL A 238 -1.67 0.07 23.63
N ASP A 239 -1.23 0.14 24.90
CA ASP A 239 -0.87 1.42 25.52
C ASP A 239 0.37 2.01 24.80
N PRO A 240 0.28 3.20 24.19
CA PRO A 240 1.40 3.83 23.49
C PRO A 240 2.59 4.14 24.41
N ASN A 241 2.38 4.20 25.73
CA ASN A 241 3.42 4.45 26.71
C ASN A 241 3.97 3.17 27.36
N ASN A 242 3.28 2.04 27.21
CA ASN A 242 3.68 0.76 27.77
C ASN A 242 3.24 -0.42 26.91
N SER A 243 4.09 -0.90 26.04
CA SER A 243 3.80 -1.97 25.08
C SER A 243 3.44 -3.34 25.70
N SER A 244 3.56 -3.51 27.01
CA SER A 244 3.09 -4.70 27.73
C SER A 244 1.63 -4.58 28.17
N ASN A 245 1.04 -3.40 28.05
CA ASN A 245 -0.32 -3.08 28.48
C ASN A 245 -1.25 -2.78 27.29
N LEU A 246 -2.52 -2.84 27.54
CA LEU A 246 -3.57 -2.32 26.66
C LEU A 246 -4.42 -1.27 27.39
N MET A 247 -5.12 -0.42 26.62
CA MET A 247 -5.98 0.65 27.11
C MET A 247 -7.43 0.19 27.19
N LEU A 248 -8.04 0.31 28.35
CA LEU A 248 -9.46 0.00 28.55
C LEU A 248 -10.36 1.14 28.06
N ILE A 249 -11.35 0.83 27.23
CA ILE A 249 -12.15 1.87 26.56
C ILE A 249 -12.86 2.80 27.53
N TYR A 250 -13.59 2.29 28.53
CA TYR A 250 -14.46 3.14 29.35
C TYR A 250 -13.76 3.78 30.54
N THR A 251 -12.76 3.13 31.13
CA THR A 251 -11.99 3.67 32.24
C THR A 251 -10.78 4.46 31.85
N GLY A 252 -10.20 4.16 30.67
CA GLY A 252 -8.93 4.73 30.23
C GLY A 252 -7.71 4.15 30.96
N ASP A 253 -7.90 3.09 31.76
CA ASP A 253 -6.81 2.47 32.49
C ASP A 253 -5.90 1.65 31.56
N SER A 254 -4.61 1.69 31.86
CA SER A 254 -3.58 0.86 31.24
C SER A 254 -3.35 -0.39 32.10
N VAL A 255 -3.70 -1.56 31.54
CA VAL A 255 -3.60 -2.83 32.27
C VAL A 255 -2.77 -3.86 31.49
N ASP A 256 -2.26 -4.89 32.19
CA ASP A 256 -1.52 -5.99 31.54
C ASP A 256 -2.34 -6.59 30.39
N SER A 257 -1.73 -6.68 29.22
CA SER A 257 -2.38 -7.13 27.99
C SER A 257 -2.61 -8.64 27.94
N SER A 258 -1.99 -9.41 28.83
CA SER A 258 -2.10 -10.87 28.86
C SER A 258 -3.53 -11.31 29.16
N TRP A 259 -4.05 -12.21 28.31
CA TRP A 259 -5.40 -12.75 28.52
C TRP A 259 -5.46 -13.71 29.71
N ASP A 260 -6.19 -13.37 30.75
CA ASP A 260 -6.36 -14.12 32.00
C ASP A 260 -7.78 -14.68 32.19
N SER A 261 -8.46 -14.99 31.12
CA SER A 261 -9.84 -15.46 31.09
C SER A 261 -10.87 -14.38 31.44
N GLY A 262 -10.53 -13.10 31.21
CA GLY A 262 -11.43 -11.98 31.38
C GLY A 262 -11.48 -11.44 32.80
N LEU A 263 -10.45 -11.66 33.64
CA LEU A 263 -10.40 -11.16 35.01
C LEU A 263 -9.84 -9.73 35.07
N THR A 264 -8.77 -9.43 34.34
CA THR A 264 -8.17 -8.10 34.27
C THR A 264 -8.90 -7.24 33.24
N TRP A 265 -9.19 -7.80 32.08
CA TRP A 265 -9.98 -7.15 31.04
C TRP A 265 -10.81 -8.18 30.29
N ASN A 266 -11.97 -7.74 29.76
CA ASN A 266 -12.80 -8.58 28.92
C ASN A 266 -13.07 -7.90 27.57
N ARG A 267 -13.82 -8.59 26.70
CA ARG A 267 -14.16 -8.13 25.35
C ARG A 267 -15.51 -7.47 25.38
N GLU A 268 -15.51 -6.16 25.35
CA GLU A 268 -16.72 -5.35 25.23
C GLU A 268 -17.23 -5.40 23.80
N HIS A 269 -18.56 -5.54 23.66
CA HIS A 269 -19.27 -5.30 22.41
C HIS A 269 -19.88 -3.89 22.45
N VAL A 270 -19.26 -2.93 21.79
CA VAL A 270 -19.73 -1.53 21.76
C VAL A 270 -21.16 -1.44 21.22
N TRP A 271 -21.45 -2.12 20.10
CA TRP A 271 -22.84 -2.49 19.78
C TRP A 271 -23.18 -3.76 20.56
N PRO A 272 -24.06 -3.68 21.58
CA PRO A 272 -24.28 -4.80 22.50
C PRO A 272 -24.64 -6.10 21.78
N GLN A 273 -24.03 -7.19 22.19
CA GLN A 273 -24.30 -8.52 21.64
C GLN A 273 -25.79 -8.86 21.62
N SER A 274 -26.52 -8.54 22.68
CA SER A 274 -27.96 -8.80 22.78
C SER A 274 -28.78 -8.06 21.74
N ARG A 275 -28.24 -6.96 21.17
CA ARG A 275 -28.87 -6.13 20.15
C ARG A 275 -28.39 -6.42 18.73
N LEU A 276 -27.44 -7.35 18.54
CA LEU A 276 -26.95 -7.73 17.20
C LEU A 276 -27.88 -8.72 16.47
N GLY A 277 -28.79 -9.34 17.18
CA GLY A 277 -29.67 -10.35 16.56
C GLY A 277 -29.02 -11.68 16.26
N VAL A 278 -27.89 -11.95 16.87
CA VAL A 278 -27.18 -13.23 16.76
C VAL A 278 -26.75 -13.70 18.13
N SER A 279 -26.74 -15.04 18.32
CA SER A 279 -26.17 -15.65 19.51
C SER A 279 -24.67 -15.79 19.30
N VAL A 280 -23.85 -15.33 20.25
CA VAL A 280 -22.46 -15.75 20.31
C VAL A 280 -22.41 -17.15 20.87
N SER A 281 -21.88 -18.07 20.08
CA SER A 281 -21.44 -19.34 20.63
C SER A 281 -20.15 -19.08 21.41
N TYR A 282 -20.10 -19.47 22.67
CA TYR A 282 -18.86 -19.46 23.46
C TYR A 282 -17.84 -20.50 22.94
N THR A 283 -18.26 -21.38 22.07
CA THR A 283 -17.40 -22.22 21.25
C THR A 283 -17.07 -21.41 19.99
N ASP A 284 -15.82 -21.11 19.81
CA ASP A 284 -15.22 -20.31 18.71
C ASP A 284 -15.44 -20.92 17.31
N ASP A 285 -16.59 -21.54 17.06
CA ASP A 285 -16.77 -22.39 15.88
C ASP A 285 -17.29 -21.64 14.65
N PHE A 286 -17.92 -20.45 14.84
CA PHE A 286 -18.54 -19.75 13.73
C PHE A 286 -18.39 -18.22 13.85
N PRO A 287 -17.83 -17.55 12.84
CA PRO A 287 -17.81 -16.09 12.78
C PRO A 287 -19.23 -15.55 12.59
N SER A 288 -19.47 -14.36 13.14
CA SER A 288 -20.73 -13.63 13.01
C SER A 288 -20.48 -12.14 13.18
N LYS A 289 -21.51 -11.30 13.04
CA LYS A 289 -21.38 -9.86 13.34
C LYS A 289 -21.01 -9.57 14.82
N ALA A 290 -21.19 -10.54 15.72
CA ALA A 290 -20.73 -10.41 17.10
C ALA A 290 -19.23 -10.74 17.28
N THR A 291 -18.58 -11.23 16.25
CA THR A 291 -17.13 -11.50 16.25
C THR A 291 -16.34 -10.47 15.43
N ASP A 292 -17.02 -9.45 14.90
CA ASP A 292 -16.40 -8.35 14.18
C ASP A 292 -15.48 -7.57 15.12
N ILE A 293 -14.20 -7.50 14.75
CA ILE A 293 -13.17 -6.95 15.64
C ILE A 293 -13.28 -5.43 15.78
N HIS A 294 -13.87 -4.71 14.80
CA HIS A 294 -14.14 -3.29 14.93
C HIS A 294 -15.15 -2.98 16.04
N ASN A 295 -16.08 -3.90 16.31
CA ASN A 295 -17.06 -3.78 17.42
C ASN A 295 -16.52 -4.20 18.78
N LEU A 296 -15.33 -4.81 18.84
CA LEU A 296 -14.78 -5.36 20.08
C LEU A 296 -13.69 -4.44 20.63
N LYS A 297 -13.82 -4.09 21.93
CA LYS A 297 -12.83 -3.28 22.66
C LYS A 297 -12.46 -3.97 23.96
N PRO A 298 -11.24 -3.78 24.48
CA PRO A 298 -10.93 -4.22 25.85
C PRO A 298 -11.62 -3.29 26.84
N ALA A 299 -12.26 -3.86 27.85
CA ALA A 299 -12.94 -3.13 28.91
C ALA A 299 -12.68 -3.73 30.28
N ASP A 300 -12.78 -2.91 31.34
CA ASP A 300 -12.84 -3.39 32.72
C ASP A 300 -14.09 -4.28 32.88
N PRO A 301 -13.96 -5.48 33.48
CA PRO A 301 -15.08 -6.39 33.61
C PRO A 301 -16.27 -5.84 34.45
N GLY A 302 -15.98 -5.00 35.44
CA GLY A 302 -17.01 -4.36 36.26
C GLY A 302 -17.73 -3.25 35.49
N GLU A 303 -16.96 -2.43 34.78
CA GLU A 303 -17.51 -1.35 33.99
C GLU A 303 -18.31 -1.89 32.77
N ASN A 304 -17.83 -2.93 32.12
CA ASN A 304 -18.57 -3.62 31.08
C ASN A 304 -19.88 -4.23 31.58
N ALA A 305 -19.88 -4.81 32.78
CA ALA A 305 -21.09 -5.30 33.40
C ALA A 305 -22.05 -4.17 33.76
N SER A 306 -21.55 -3.01 34.18
CA SER A 306 -22.37 -1.80 34.50
C SER A 306 -22.98 -1.24 33.22
N ARG A 307 -22.22 -1.14 32.15
CA ARG A 307 -22.69 -0.68 30.84
C ARG A 307 -23.75 -1.61 30.24
N SER A 308 -23.65 -2.92 30.46
CA SER A 308 -24.65 -3.90 30.06
C SER A 308 -25.03 -3.82 28.57
N ASN A 309 -26.30 -3.58 28.27
CA ASN A 309 -26.82 -3.35 26.91
C ASN A 309 -27.50 -1.98 26.77
N ASP A 310 -27.12 -1.03 27.64
CA ASP A 310 -27.70 0.29 27.69
C ASP A 310 -27.33 1.10 26.42
N TYR A 311 -28.16 2.09 26.12
CA TYR A 311 -27.85 3.06 25.07
C TYR A 311 -26.81 4.05 25.57
N PHE A 312 -26.05 4.60 24.65
CA PHE A 312 -25.11 5.68 24.96
C PHE A 312 -25.85 7.02 25.10
N SER A 313 -25.43 7.85 26.07
CA SER A 313 -26.04 9.14 26.37
C SER A 313 -25.03 10.09 27.01
N ASP A 314 -25.34 11.39 27.04
CA ASP A 314 -24.65 12.40 27.86
C ASP A 314 -25.28 12.54 29.27
N VAL A 315 -26.37 11.86 29.53
CA VAL A 315 -27.09 11.91 30.82
C VAL A 315 -27.26 10.47 31.31
N ASP A 316 -26.72 10.23 32.49
CA ASP A 316 -26.88 8.96 33.18
C ASP A 316 -28.34 8.69 33.51
N GLY A 317 -28.79 7.46 33.36
CA GLY A 317 -30.18 7.11 33.60
C GLY A 317 -30.47 5.62 33.40
N LEU A 318 -31.73 5.26 33.62
CA LEU A 318 -32.18 3.90 33.35
C LEU A 318 -32.06 3.61 31.86
N ASP A 319 -31.40 2.53 31.51
CA ASP A 319 -31.11 2.09 30.14
C ASP A 319 -30.13 3.01 29.35
N PHE A 320 -29.40 3.92 30.04
CA PHE A 320 -28.42 4.82 29.45
C PHE A 320 -27.07 4.76 30.16
N TYR A 321 -26.01 4.74 29.39
CA TYR A 321 -24.62 4.74 29.83
C TYR A 321 -23.87 5.95 29.26
N VAL A 322 -23.12 6.65 30.12
CA VAL A 322 -22.31 7.81 29.73
C VAL A 322 -20.85 7.38 29.68
N PRO A 323 -20.24 7.24 28.49
CA PRO A 323 -18.83 6.99 28.40
C PRO A 323 -18.01 8.24 28.74
N ARG A 324 -16.72 8.07 29.08
CA ARG A 324 -15.83 9.21 29.27
C ARG A 324 -15.73 10.03 27.99
N ASP A 325 -15.45 11.33 28.12
CA ASP A 325 -15.49 12.27 26.99
C ASP A 325 -14.50 11.89 25.87
N GLU A 326 -13.31 11.35 26.21
CA GLU A 326 -12.23 11.02 25.29
C GLU A 326 -12.46 9.75 24.44
N VAL A 327 -13.62 9.11 24.53
CA VAL A 327 -13.98 7.95 23.70
C VAL A 327 -15.40 8.04 23.14
N LYS A 328 -16.03 9.19 23.26
CA LYS A 328 -17.37 9.41 22.73
C LYS A 328 -17.37 9.30 21.20
N GLY A 329 -16.36 9.89 20.55
CA GLY A 329 -16.13 9.78 19.12
C GLY A 329 -15.82 8.35 18.69
N ASP A 330 -14.93 7.63 19.43
CA ASP A 330 -14.64 6.22 19.16
C ASP A 330 -15.92 5.38 19.14
N VAL A 331 -16.76 5.54 20.18
CA VAL A 331 -18.04 4.84 20.28
C VAL A 331 -18.94 5.15 19.09
N ALA A 332 -19.07 6.43 18.74
CA ALA A 332 -19.90 6.85 17.60
C ALA A 332 -19.42 6.21 16.30
N ARG A 333 -18.13 6.31 16.01
CA ARG A 333 -17.52 5.75 14.79
C ARG A 333 -17.61 4.23 14.70
N ILE A 334 -17.56 3.52 15.84
CA ILE A 334 -17.80 2.07 15.89
C ILE A 334 -19.27 1.76 15.56
N LEU A 335 -20.22 2.52 16.09
CA LEU A 335 -21.65 2.30 15.82
C LEU A 335 -22.02 2.64 14.37
N PHE A 336 -21.45 3.69 13.78
CA PHE A 336 -21.59 4.00 12.36
C PHE A 336 -21.06 2.87 11.47
N TYR A 337 -19.86 2.34 11.79
CA TYR A 337 -19.30 1.19 11.11
C TYR A 337 -20.25 -0.01 11.16
N MET A 338 -20.72 -0.38 12.34
CA MET A 338 -21.60 -1.53 12.51
C MET A 338 -22.91 -1.39 11.73
N SER A 339 -23.51 -0.20 11.72
CA SER A 339 -24.72 0.08 10.94
C SER A 339 -24.48 0.08 9.43
N THR A 340 -23.24 0.35 8.99
CA THR A 340 -22.87 0.32 7.57
C THR A 340 -22.49 -1.09 7.13
N MET A 341 -21.67 -1.79 7.89
CA MET A 341 -21.26 -3.15 7.60
C MET A 341 -22.45 -4.14 7.63
N TYR A 342 -23.37 -3.95 8.54
CA TYR A 342 -24.53 -4.84 8.73
C TYR A 342 -25.84 -4.07 8.51
N THR A 343 -26.39 -4.17 7.31
CA THR A 343 -27.54 -3.40 6.84
C THR A 343 -28.85 -3.65 7.62
N ASP A 344 -28.88 -4.69 8.44
CA ASP A 344 -29.99 -4.99 9.35
C ASP A 344 -29.83 -4.35 10.75
N LEU A 345 -28.76 -3.58 10.96
CA LEU A 345 -28.54 -2.77 12.15
C LEU A 345 -28.89 -1.30 11.87
N THR A 346 -29.65 -0.67 12.74
CA THR A 346 -30.20 0.68 12.54
C THR A 346 -29.74 1.63 13.64
N LEU A 347 -29.44 2.87 13.29
CA LEU A 347 -29.25 3.98 14.21
C LEU A 347 -30.48 4.90 14.15
N ASP A 348 -31.02 5.32 15.29
CA ASP A 348 -32.24 6.13 15.36
C ASP A 348 -32.23 7.01 16.60
N ASP A 349 -33.01 8.09 16.59
CA ASP A 349 -33.28 8.96 17.72
C ASP A 349 -34.64 8.69 18.41
N ASP A 350 -35.53 7.96 17.74
CA ASP A 350 -36.84 7.65 18.27
C ASP A 350 -36.78 6.58 19.34
N LYS A 351 -37.16 6.95 20.59
CA LYS A 351 -37.17 6.05 21.76
C LYS A 351 -38.09 4.84 21.57
N ASP A 352 -39.14 4.94 20.77
CA ASP A 352 -40.03 3.83 20.50
C ASP A 352 -39.36 2.82 19.55
N THR A 353 -38.55 3.33 18.59
CA THR A 353 -37.75 2.52 17.70
C THR A 353 -36.51 1.94 18.38
N LEU A 354 -35.93 2.67 19.36
CA LEU A 354 -34.81 2.18 20.20
C LEU A 354 -35.18 0.94 21.01
N SER A 355 -36.45 0.75 21.35
CA SER A 355 -36.93 -0.49 21.96
C SER A 355 -36.84 -1.69 20.99
N ALA A 356 -36.70 -1.42 19.70
CA ALA A 356 -36.62 -2.45 18.68
C ALA A 356 -35.29 -3.19 18.74
N TYR A 357 -35.40 -4.45 18.53
CA TYR A 357 -34.28 -5.36 18.37
C TYR A 357 -33.39 -4.89 17.16
N LYS A 358 -32.06 -4.83 17.33
CA LYS A 358 -31.10 -4.39 16.34
C LYS A 358 -31.04 -2.87 16.11
N THR A 359 -31.51 -2.07 17.02
CA THR A 359 -31.41 -0.62 16.97
C THR A 359 -30.50 -0.11 18.08
N MET A 360 -29.66 0.86 17.76
CA MET A 360 -28.87 1.66 18.69
C MET A 360 -29.14 3.14 18.44
N GLY A 361 -28.79 3.94 19.38
CA GLY A 361 -28.94 5.39 19.33
C GLY A 361 -28.16 6.07 20.44
N MET A 362 -28.28 7.36 20.61
CA MET A 362 -29.12 8.30 19.80
C MET A 362 -28.31 8.81 18.61
N LEU A 363 -28.85 8.71 17.41
CA LEU A 363 -28.14 9.08 16.19
C LEU A 363 -27.62 10.54 16.20
N SER A 364 -28.49 11.51 16.58
CA SER A 364 -28.10 12.92 16.67
C SER A 364 -26.94 13.14 17.65
N LEU A 365 -26.96 12.45 18.79
CA LEU A 365 -25.88 12.52 19.78
C LEU A 365 -24.59 11.89 19.27
N LEU A 366 -24.67 10.77 18.55
CA LEU A 366 -23.49 10.13 17.97
C LEU A 366 -22.83 11.04 16.91
N LEU A 367 -23.60 11.78 16.13
CA LEU A 367 -23.07 12.79 15.19
C LEU A 367 -22.39 13.94 15.94
N GLU A 368 -22.99 14.43 17.05
CA GLU A 368 -22.36 15.44 17.90
C GLU A 368 -21.03 14.93 18.50
N TRP A 369 -21.00 13.69 18.98
CA TRP A 369 -19.78 13.07 19.52
C TRP A 369 -18.68 12.92 18.45
N ASN A 370 -19.03 12.54 17.25
CA ASN A 370 -18.07 12.44 16.14
C ASN A 370 -17.36 13.77 15.85
N HIS A 371 -18.05 14.91 16.06
CA HIS A 371 -17.46 16.24 15.92
C HIS A 371 -16.70 16.71 17.17
N SER A 372 -17.21 16.43 18.36
CA SER A 372 -16.64 16.94 19.61
C SER A 372 -15.43 16.15 20.09
N ASP A 373 -15.34 14.90 19.68
CA ASP A 373 -14.22 14.00 19.93
C ASP A 373 -13.66 13.50 18.58
N PRO A 374 -12.82 14.31 17.93
CA PRO A 374 -12.29 13.98 16.61
C PRO A 374 -11.32 12.79 16.65
N VAL A 375 -11.16 12.13 15.51
CA VAL A 375 -10.24 10.99 15.35
C VAL A 375 -8.84 11.34 15.83
N ASP A 376 -8.27 10.48 16.64
CA ASP A 376 -6.93 10.61 17.17
C ASP A 376 -5.94 9.56 16.59
N GLU A 377 -4.65 9.69 16.96
CA GLU A 377 -3.61 8.77 16.50
C GLU A 377 -3.82 7.32 16.98
N PHE A 378 -4.49 7.13 18.13
CA PHE A 378 -4.79 5.81 18.66
C PHE A 378 -5.85 5.09 17.82
N GLU A 379 -6.89 5.78 17.41
CA GLU A 379 -7.90 5.24 16.51
C GLU A 379 -7.33 4.92 15.13
N MET A 380 -6.50 5.83 14.55
CA MET A 380 -5.84 5.60 13.27
C MET A 380 -4.94 4.37 13.31
N TYR A 381 -4.10 4.26 14.36
CA TYR A 381 -3.26 3.08 14.57
C TYR A 381 -4.11 1.80 14.69
N ARG A 382 -5.17 1.85 15.50
CA ARG A 382 -6.09 0.73 15.69
C ARG A 382 -6.72 0.29 14.37
N ASN A 383 -7.21 1.24 13.58
CA ASN A 383 -7.83 0.96 12.28
C ASN A 383 -6.89 0.21 11.34
N GLU A 384 -5.62 0.62 11.29
CA GLU A 384 -4.58 -0.04 10.50
C GLU A 384 -4.30 -1.48 10.96
N ILE A 385 -4.21 -1.69 12.28
CA ILE A 385 -4.01 -3.03 12.84
C ILE A 385 -5.20 -3.94 12.52
N LEU A 386 -6.43 -3.47 12.73
CA LEU A 386 -7.63 -4.27 12.46
C LEU A 386 -7.77 -4.60 10.97
N TYR A 387 -7.43 -3.66 10.09
CA TYR A 387 -7.35 -3.90 8.65
C TYR A 387 -6.42 -5.07 8.31
N SER A 388 -5.26 -5.15 8.96
CA SER A 388 -4.31 -6.24 8.72
C SER A 388 -4.83 -7.63 9.12
N TYR A 389 -5.80 -7.70 10.04
CA TYR A 389 -6.40 -8.96 10.51
C TYR A 389 -7.73 -9.28 9.83
N GLN A 390 -8.61 -8.29 9.67
CA GLN A 390 -9.98 -8.48 9.18
C GLN A 390 -10.16 -8.11 7.69
N GLY A 391 -9.19 -7.40 7.09
CA GLY A 391 -9.19 -7.06 5.66
C GLY A 391 -10.11 -5.89 5.30
N ASN A 392 -10.76 -5.26 6.28
CA ASN A 392 -11.54 -4.05 6.09
C ASN A 392 -11.20 -2.97 7.12
N ARG A 393 -11.54 -1.72 6.80
CA ARG A 393 -11.27 -0.53 7.61
C ARG A 393 -12.56 0.03 8.18
N ASN A 394 -12.48 0.78 9.28
CA ASN A 394 -13.61 1.62 9.70
C ASN A 394 -13.55 2.95 8.92
N PRO A 395 -14.48 3.19 7.97
CA PRO A 395 -14.45 4.37 7.12
C PRO A 395 -14.69 5.68 7.88
N TYR A 396 -15.27 5.63 9.05
CA TYR A 396 -15.54 6.80 9.89
C TYR A 396 -14.33 7.23 10.73
N ILE A 397 -13.27 6.42 10.76
CA ILE A 397 -11.95 6.81 11.24
C ILE A 397 -11.15 7.46 10.11
N ASP A 398 -11.19 6.89 8.91
CA ASP A 398 -10.48 7.43 7.74
C ASP A 398 -11.13 8.72 7.23
N TYR A 399 -12.48 8.79 7.23
CA TYR A 399 -13.31 9.91 6.76
C TYR A 399 -14.49 10.17 7.74
N PRO A 400 -14.25 10.86 8.87
CA PRO A 400 -15.30 11.12 9.87
C PRO A 400 -16.54 11.83 9.30
N GLU A 401 -16.35 12.64 8.25
CA GLU A 401 -17.41 13.35 7.54
C GLU A 401 -18.41 12.43 6.81
N TYR A 402 -18.09 11.17 6.57
CA TYR A 402 -19.05 10.23 6.02
C TYR A 402 -20.27 10.04 6.92
N ALA A 403 -20.11 10.21 8.22
CA ALA A 403 -21.25 10.17 9.14
C ALA A 403 -22.27 11.26 8.81
N ASP A 404 -21.82 12.49 8.61
CA ASP A 404 -22.71 13.61 8.23
C ASP A 404 -23.27 13.45 6.82
N LEU A 405 -22.43 13.00 5.89
CA LEU A 405 -22.86 12.76 4.51
C LEU A 405 -23.95 11.68 4.39
N ILE A 406 -23.99 10.73 5.35
CA ILE A 406 -24.99 9.66 5.36
C ILE A 406 -26.21 10.04 6.21
N TRP A 407 -26.01 10.56 7.42
CA TRP A 407 -27.08 10.73 8.41
C TRP A 407 -27.36 12.18 8.79
N GLY A 408 -26.51 13.15 8.42
CA GLY A 408 -26.66 14.54 8.85
C GLY A 408 -28.03 15.17 8.52
N ASP A 409 -28.63 14.82 7.40
CA ASP A 409 -29.97 15.28 7.01
C ASP A 409 -31.12 14.57 7.77
N LEU A 410 -30.85 13.43 8.41
CA LEU A 410 -31.82 12.61 9.14
C LEU A 410 -31.91 12.98 10.63
N ALA A 411 -30.89 13.65 11.17
CA ALA A 411 -30.78 14.05 12.57
C ALA A 411 -31.47 15.43 12.86
N ASN A 412 -32.18 16.01 11.90
CA ASN A 412 -32.85 17.32 11.99
C ASN A 412 -34.38 17.22 12.11
#